data_34394a91b029611446271719b82b3167
#
_entry.id   34394a91b029611446271719b82b3167
#
_cell.length_a   1.000
_cell.length_b   1.000
_cell.length_c   1.000
_cell.angle_alpha   90.00
_cell.angle_beta   90.00
_cell.angle_gamma   90.00
#
_symmetry.space_group_name_H-M   'P 1'
#
loop_
_entity.id
_entity.type
_entity.pdbx_description
1 polymer ?
#
loop_
_entity_poly.entity_id
_entity_poly.type
_entity_poly.pdbx_seq_one_letter_code
_entity_poly.pdbx_strand_id
1 'polypeptide(L)'
;SATLQELNQYVIGLKGPLRTPVGEGRRSLNVILRQTLDLYACVRPLHWFDGIPAPVKRPELLNVVIFRENTEDLYTGIEFMRGSLEAGLLEDFLIEKLKAPAPRFPGENAFGVKPVSRPGSERLIRAAIAYAIRYKLPSVTLVHKGNIMKFTEGAFRNWGYELAEREFSAQCINAKQMAENSADKTNSKIIIKDMITDAFFQDILLNPARYSVVATLNLNGDYISDLAAAMIGGIGLAPGANINFETGRAIFESTHGTAPDIAGQGTANPASLILSGVMMLEYMGWSDAARHLQSALASLFASQVGTIDIFGNVHGARCVGTTEFVKLLNTEINSIAIV
;
A
#
# COMPACT_ATOMS: atom_id res chain seq x y z
N SER A 1 0.05 4.77 -25.63
CA SER A 1 -0.91 3.70 -25.96
C SER A 1 -2.34 4.21 -25.81
N ALA A 2 -3.32 3.58 -26.48
CA ALA A 2 -4.74 3.92 -26.37
C ALA A 2 -5.20 3.93 -24.90
N THR A 3 -4.80 2.94 -24.10
CA THR A 3 -5.11 2.86 -22.65
C THR A 3 -4.67 4.11 -21.88
N LEU A 4 -3.49 4.68 -22.17
CA LEU A 4 -3.03 5.91 -21.51
C LEU A 4 -3.87 7.12 -21.92
N GLN A 5 -4.33 7.19 -23.18
CA GLN A 5 -5.23 8.24 -23.66
C GLN A 5 -6.58 8.17 -22.93
N GLU A 6 -7.17 6.97 -22.83
CA GLU A 6 -8.42 6.73 -22.11
C GLU A 6 -8.29 7.11 -20.61
N LEU A 7 -7.23 6.67 -19.94
CA LEU A 7 -7.00 7.01 -18.54
C LEU A 7 -6.77 8.51 -18.31
N ASN A 8 -6.18 9.22 -19.28
CA ASN A 8 -6.07 10.69 -19.23
C ASN A 8 -7.42 11.38 -19.40
N GLN A 9 -8.30 10.82 -20.23
CA GLN A 9 -9.62 11.37 -20.51
C GLN A 9 -10.60 11.16 -19.37
N TYR A 10 -10.68 9.92 -18.84
CA TYR A 10 -11.68 9.53 -17.85
C TYR A 10 -11.23 9.72 -16.40
N VAL A 11 -9.97 10.03 -16.15
CA VAL A 11 -9.38 10.38 -14.84
C VAL A 11 -9.36 9.22 -13.84
N ILE A 12 -10.41 8.38 -13.80
CA ILE A 12 -10.59 7.25 -12.88
C ILE A 12 -10.68 5.96 -13.68
N GLY A 13 -9.94 4.93 -13.23
CA GLY A 13 -9.97 3.60 -13.83
C GLY A 13 -9.93 2.48 -12.82
N LEU A 14 -10.55 1.35 -13.17
CA LEU A 14 -10.43 0.08 -12.44
C LEU A 14 -9.74 -0.93 -13.35
N LYS A 15 -8.71 -1.63 -12.87
CA LYS A 15 -7.99 -2.63 -13.67
C LYS A 15 -7.68 -3.90 -12.87
N GLY A 16 -7.59 -5.00 -13.57
CA GLY A 16 -7.01 -6.24 -13.04
C GLY A 16 -5.49 -6.19 -12.94
N PRO A 17 -4.85 -7.28 -12.45
CA PRO A 17 -3.40 -7.38 -12.30
C PRO A 17 -2.70 -7.40 -13.68
N LEU A 18 -1.48 -6.87 -13.73
CA LEU A 18 -0.60 -6.93 -14.91
C LEU A 18 0.68 -7.69 -14.55
N ARG A 19 1.11 -8.58 -15.46
CA ARG A 19 2.33 -9.37 -15.27
C ARG A 19 3.57 -8.47 -15.31
N THR A 20 4.46 -8.66 -14.34
CA THR A 20 5.82 -8.11 -14.35
C THR A 20 6.79 -9.28 -14.48
N PRO A 21 7.49 -9.43 -15.63
CA PRO A 21 8.49 -10.50 -15.81
C PRO A 21 9.67 -10.30 -14.86
N VAL A 22 10.21 -11.40 -14.32
CA VAL A 22 11.45 -11.40 -13.54
C VAL A 22 12.62 -11.58 -14.48
N GLY A 23 13.65 -10.71 -14.38
CA GLY A 23 14.94 -10.90 -15.05
C GLY A 23 15.02 -10.57 -16.55
N GLU A 24 13.95 -10.07 -17.19
CA GLU A 24 13.92 -9.81 -18.65
C GLU A 24 14.24 -8.35 -19.06
N GLY A 25 14.73 -7.50 -18.17
CA GLY A 25 15.10 -6.11 -18.47
C GLY A 25 13.94 -5.19 -18.89
N ARG A 26 12.69 -5.67 -18.86
CA ARG A 26 11.49 -4.90 -19.19
C ARG A 26 10.88 -4.29 -17.93
N ARG A 27 10.65 -2.98 -17.95
CA ARG A 27 9.97 -2.30 -16.85
C ARG A 27 8.54 -2.81 -16.68
N SER A 28 8.10 -2.93 -15.42
CA SER A 28 6.72 -3.24 -15.07
C SER A 28 5.75 -2.24 -15.69
N LEU A 29 4.70 -2.73 -16.37
CA LEU A 29 3.64 -1.89 -16.90
C LEU A 29 2.91 -1.11 -15.79
N ASN A 30 2.79 -1.69 -14.59
CA ASN A 30 2.25 -0.99 -13.43
C ASN A 30 3.11 0.22 -13.05
N VAL A 31 4.43 0.06 -13.01
CA VAL A 31 5.37 1.16 -12.73
C VAL A 31 5.27 2.25 -13.80
N ILE A 32 5.21 1.86 -15.08
CA ILE A 32 5.04 2.82 -16.18
C ILE A 32 3.75 3.64 -16.03
N LEU A 33 2.62 2.99 -15.72
CA LEU A 33 1.34 3.69 -15.51
C LEU A 33 1.42 4.68 -14.34
N ARG A 34 1.99 4.25 -13.20
CA ARG A 34 2.14 5.06 -11.99
C ARG A 34 3.01 6.28 -12.24
N GLN A 35 4.14 6.12 -12.93
CA GLN A 35 5.05 7.21 -13.27
C GLN A 35 4.49 8.14 -14.34
N THR A 36 3.90 7.61 -15.43
CA THR A 36 3.39 8.42 -16.54
C THR A 36 2.20 9.30 -16.14
N LEU A 37 1.34 8.80 -15.25
CA LEU A 37 0.17 9.51 -14.74
C LEU A 37 0.45 10.23 -13.42
N ASP A 38 1.70 10.15 -12.93
CA ASP A 38 2.15 10.68 -11.63
C ASP A 38 1.24 10.27 -10.46
N LEU A 39 0.87 8.98 -10.40
CA LEU A 39 0.04 8.42 -9.35
C LEU A 39 0.91 8.18 -8.10
N TYR A 40 1.28 9.24 -7.41
CA TYR A 40 2.34 9.24 -6.41
C TYR A 40 1.98 8.53 -5.09
N ALA A 41 0.71 8.31 -4.81
CA ALA A 41 0.25 7.65 -3.60
C ALA A 41 -0.42 6.32 -3.93
N CYS A 42 0.19 5.20 -3.51
CA CYS A 42 -0.47 3.91 -3.46
C CYS A 42 -1.14 3.76 -2.08
N VAL A 43 -2.47 3.63 -2.08
CA VAL A 43 -3.30 3.57 -0.87
C VAL A 43 -3.88 2.17 -0.74
N ARG A 44 -3.59 1.49 0.37
CA ARG A 44 -4.00 0.11 0.66
C ARG A 44 -4.67 0.04 2.04
N PRO A 45 -6.01 0.14 2.13
CA PRO A 45 -6.74 -0.10 3.36
C PRO A 45 -6.83 -1.61 3.63
N LEU A 46 -6.46 -2.01 4.83
CA LEU A 46 -6.42 -3.41 5.24
C LEU A 46 -7.15 -3.55 6.56
N HIS A 47 -8.26 -4.28 6.54
CA HIS A 47 -9.04 -4.67 7.71
C HIS A 47 -9.54 -6.10 7.54
N TRP A 48 -9.70 -6.79 8.65
CA TRP A 48 -10.20 -8.15 8.66
C TRP A 48 -11.73 -8.18 8.56
N PHE A 49 -12.25 -9.19 7.89
CA PHE A 49 -13.69 -9.48 7.83
C PHE A 49 -14.02 -10.68 8.72
N ASP A 50 -15.14 -10.60 9.44
CA ASP A 50 -15.63 -11.71 10.26
C ASP A 50 -15.83 -12.99 9.40
N GLY A 51 -15.51 -14.14 10.00
CA GLY A 51 -15.55 -15.43 9.33
C GLY A 51 -14.29 -15.81 8.54
N ILE A 52 -13.41 -14.85 8.21
CA ILE A 52 -12.16 -15.12 7.47
C ILE A 52 -11.11 -15.73 8.41
N PRO A 53 -10.53 -16.91 8.08
CA PRO A 53 -9.39 -17.44 8.82
C PRO A 53 -8.15 -16.57 8.63
N ALA A 54 -7.42 -16.34 9.70
CA ALA A 54 -6.20 -15.52 9.66
C ALA A 54 -5.06 -16.17 10.45
N PRO A 55 -3.79 -15.96 10.06
CA PRO A 55 -2.64 -16.57 10.72
C PRO A 55 -2.29 -15.92 12.06
N VAL A 56 -2.88 -14.76 12.36
CA VAL A 56 -2.66 -14.03 13.62
C VAL A 56 -3.79 -14.29 14.61
N LYS A 57 -3.49 -14.16 15.92
CA LYS A 57 -4.45 -14.49 16.98
C LYS A 57 -5.65 -13.54 17.05
N ARG A 58 -5.46 -12.30 16.68
CA ARG A 58 -6.46 -11.23 16.82
C ARG A 58 -6.50 -10.35 15.57
N PRO A 59 -6.94 -10.90 14.42
CA PRO A 59 -6.97 -10.17 13.14
C PRO A 59 -7.92 -8.97 13.18
N GLU A 60 -8.97 -9.01 14.00
CA GLU A 60 -9.94 -7.93 14.18
C GLU A 60 -9.33 -6.63 14.72
N LEU A 61 -8.13 -6.69 15.30
CA LEU A 61 -7.40 -5.51 15.77
C LEU A 61 -6.63 -4.80 14.64
N LEU A 62 -6.48 -5.45 13.48
CA LEU A 62 -5.85 -4.82 12.32
C LEU A 62 -6.87 -4.01 11.54
N ASN A 63 -6.72 -2.70 11.59
CA ASN A 63 -7.43 -1.76 10.74
C ASN A 63 -6.45 -0.63 10.38
N VAL A 64 -5.71 -0.81 9.30
CA VAL A 64 -4.61 0.08 8.90
C VAL A 64 -4.76 0.49 7.44
N VAL A 65 -4.43 1.74 7.14
CA VAL A 65 -4.33 2.23 5.77
C VAL A 65 -2.87 2.55 5.48
N ILE A 66 -2.30 1.89 4.47
CA ILE A 66 -0.92 2.09 4.07
C ILE A 66 -0.87 3.06 2.91
N PHE A 67 -0.16 4.17 3.08
CA PHE A 67 0.24 5.12 2.07
C PHE A 67 1.67 4.82 1.66
N ARG A 68 1.85 4.21 0.50
CA ARG A 68 3.12 3.86 -0.10
C ARG A 68 3.48 4.91 -1.14
N GLU A 69 4.68 5.50 -1.05
CA GLU A 69 5.23 6.29 -2.15
C GLU A 69 5.33 5.40 -3.40
N ASN A 70 5.09 5.97 -4.59
CA ASN A 70 4.77 5.15 -5.75
C ASN A 70 5.57 5.50 -7.00
N THR A 71 6.42 6.52 -6.96
CA THR A 71 7.10 7.08 -8.14
C THR A 71 8.62 7.10 -8.04
N GLU A 72 9.17 7.04 -6.84
CA GLU A 72 10.60 7.09 -6.54
C GLU A 72 11.14 5.77 -5.97
N ASP A 73 12.21 5.86 -5.21
CA ASP A 73 12.89 4.73 -4.59
C ASP A 73 13.57 3.82 -5.64
N LEU A 74 13.86 2.59 -5.31
CA LEU A 74 14.42 1.58 -6.22
C LEU A 74 13.52 1.29 -7.43
N TYR A 75 12.23 1.65 -7.35
CA TYR A 75 11.27 1.51 -8.46
C TYR A 75 11.49 2.49 -9.61
N THR A 76 12.40 3.45 -9.47
CA THR A 76 12.87 4.26 -10.61
C THR A 76 13.56 3.42 -11.67
N GLY A 77 14.07 2.22 -11.30
CA GLY A 77 14.72 1.29 -12.21
C GLY A 77 16.06 1.81 -12.73
N ILE A 78 16.77 2.61 -11.92
CA ILE A 78 18.15 3.02 -12.22
C ILE A 78 19.07 1.91 -11.70
N GLU A 79 19.34 0.94 -12.56
CA GLU A 79 20.14 -0.23 -12.23
C GLU A 79 21.20 -0.49 -13.29
N PHE A 80 22.36 -0.98 -12.85
CA PHE A 80 23.49 -1.31 -13.72
C PHE A 80 23.95 -2.73 -13.40
N MET A 81 23.96 -3.57 -14.44
CA MET A 81 24.31 -4.98 -14.32
C MET A 81 25.82 -5.13 -14.07
N ARG A 82 26.20 -6.13 -13.27
CA ARG A 82 27.60 -6.52 -13.08
C ARG A 82 28.30 -6.74 -14.41
N GLY A 83 29.49 -6.17 -14.57
CA GLY A 83 30.32 -6.29 -15.78
C GLY A 83 29.87 -5.40 -16.94
N SER A 84 28.84 -4.57 -16.80
CA SER A 84 28.48 -3.55 -17.78
C SER A 84 29.44 -2.35 -17.70
N LEU A 85 29.56 -1.63 -18.82
CA LEU A 85 30.36 -0.41 -18.86
C LEU A 85 29.86 0.63 -17.83
N GLU A 86 28.58 0.77 -17.73
CA GLU A 86 27.91 1.74 -16.83
C GLU A 86 28.17 1.41 -15.35
N ALA A 87 28.18 0.13 -14.98
CA ALA A 87 28.53 -0.28 -13.61
C ALA A 87 29.99 0.08 -13.27
N GLY A 88 30.92 -0.14 -14.22
CA GLY A 88 32.33 0.27 -14.05
C GLY A 88 32.47 1.77 -13.93
N LEU A 89 31.84 2.54 -14.82
CA LEU A 89 31.85 4.02 -14.76
C LEU A 89 31.27 4.56 -13.45
N LEU A 90 30.20 3.96 -12.94
CA LEU A 90 29.63 4.37 -11.65
C LEU A 90 30.56 4.04 -10.49
N GLU A 91 31.19 2.84 -10.49
CA GLU A 91 32.14 2.44 -9.45
C GLU A 91 33.35 3.42 -9.40
N ASP A 92 33.95 3.71 -10.56
CA ASP A 92 35.06 4.66 -10.68
C ASP A 92 34.66 6.06 -10.22
N PHE A 93 33.47 6.53 -10.60
CA PHE A 93 32.94 7.82 -10.18
C PHE A 93 32.77 7.91 -8.65
N LEU A 94 32.19 6.89 -8.03
CA LEU A 94 32.00 6.81 -6.60
C LEU A 94 33.35 6.87 -5.87
N ILE A 95 34.35 6.10 -6.31
CA ILE A 95 35.66 6.00 -5.66
C ILE A 95 36.49 7.27 -5.94
N GLU A 96 36.65 7.62 -7.21
CA GLU A 96 37.59 8.67 -7.61
C GLU A 96 37.07 10.10 -7.38
N LYS A 97 35.78 10.34 -7.68
CA LYS A 97 35.19 11.69 -7.58
C LYS A 97 34.55 11.94 -6.24
N LEU A 98 33.74 11.00 -5.76
CA LEU A 98 32.99 11.17 -4.50
C LEU A 98 33.78 10.68 -3.27
N LYS A 99 34.94 10.04 -3.47
CA LYS A 99 35.78 9.49 -2.40
C LYS A 99 35.01 8.51 -1.48
N ALA A 100 34.05 7.81 -2.06
CA ALA A 100 33.35 6.76 -1.35
C ALA A 100 34.30 5.58 -1.08
N PRO A 101 34.10 4.80 -0.02
CA PRO A 101 34.83 3.56 0.20
C PRO A 101 34.66 2.61 -1.00
N ALA A 102 35.75 2.01 -1.45
CA ALA A 102 35.68 1.01 -2.52
C ALA A 102 34.77 -0.16 -2.07
N PRO A 103 33.96 -0.71 -2.98
CA PRO A 103 33.21 -1.92 -2.71
C PRO A 103 34.16 -3.07 -2.33
N ARG A 104 33.64 -4.05 -1.59
CA ARG A 104 34.43 -5.20 -1.12
C ARG A 104 35.07 -6.01 -2.26
N PHE A 105 34.38 -6.06 -3.41
CA PHE A 105 34.82 -6.79 -4.61
C PHE A 105 34.75 -5.84 -5.81
N PRO A 106 35.80 -5.02 -6.06
CA PRO A 106 35.82 -4.08 -7.17
C PRO A 106 35.64 -4.78 -8.53
N GLY A 107 34.87 -4.19 -9.43
CA GLY A 107 34.56 -4.74 -10.75
C GLY A 107 33.53 -5.87 -10.79
N GLU A 108 33.13 -6.40 -9.62
CA GLU A 108 32.19 -7.51 -9.51
C GLU A 108 30.79 -7.09 -8.98
N ASN A 109 30.52 -5.78 -8.98
CA ASN A 109 29.29 -5.27 -8.39
C ASN A 109 28.22 -4.95 -9.44
N ALA A 110 26.96 -5.20 -9.09
CA ALA A 110 25.81 -4.56 -9.71
C ALA A 110 25.37 -3.39 -8.81
N PHE A 111 24.79 -2.36 -9.40
CA PHE A 111 24.37 -1.16 -8.66
C PHE A 111 22.90 -0.85 -8.91
N GLY A 112 22.21 -0.41 -7.84
CA GLY A 112 20.89 0.18 -7.89
C GLY A 112 20.89 1.53 -7.19
N VAL A 113 20.26 2.54 -7.79
CA VAL A 113 20.18 3.89 -7.22
C VAL A 113 18.81 4.12 -6.60
N LYS A 114 18.82 4.55 -5.34
CA LYS A 114 17.62 4.87 -4.55
C LYS A 114 17.45 6.38 -4.41
N PRO A 115 16.80 7.06 -5.36
CA PRO A 115 16.46 8.46 -5.20
C PRO A 115 15.26 8.63 -4.27
N VAL A 116 15.34 9.59 -3.36
CA VAL A 116 14.25 10.00 -2.47
C VAL A 116 14.25 11.52 -2.42
N SER A 117 13.16 12.14 -2.87
CA SER A 117 13.06 13.60 -2.90
C SER A 117 12.20 14.13 -1.75
N ARG A 118 12.47 15.37 -1.35
CA ARG A 118 11.64 16.07 -0.38
C ARG A 118 10.22 16.31 -0.90
N PRO A 119 10.00 16.82 -2.13
CA PRO A 119 8.66 17.00 -2.66
C PRO A 119 7.85 15.70 -2.77
N GLY A 120 8.48 14.60 -3.25
CA GLY A 120 7.84 13.29 -3.35
C GLY A 120 7.44 12.74 -1.98
N SER A 121 8.31 12.88 -0.98
CA SER A 121 8.04 12.47 0.39
C SER A 121 6.93 13.31 1.03
N GLU A 122 7.03 14.64 0.93
CA GLU A 122 6.04 15.53 1.54
C GLU A 122 4.64 15.39 0.94
N ARG A 123 4.50 15.22 -0.38
CA ARG A 123 3.18 15.05 -1.02
C ARG A 123 2.48 13.77 -0.57
N LEU A 124 3.23 12.67 -0.40
CA LEU A 124 2.69 11.42 0.13
C LEU A 124 2.25 11.56 1.58
N ILE A 125 3.12 12.12 2.43
CA ILE A 125 2.85 12.28 3.87
C ILE A 125 1.67 13.25 4.07
N ARG A 126 1.59 14.32 3.28
CA ARG A 126 0.44 15.25 3.28
C ARG A 126 -0.86 14.52 2.98
N ALA A 127 -0.87 13.65 1.97
CA ALA A 127 -2.04 12.84 1.63
C ALA A 127 -2.43 11.89 2.78
N ALA A 128 -1.46 11.25 3.43
CA ALA A 128 -1.68 10.38 4.58
C ALA A 128 -2.25 11.14 5.78
N ILE A 129 -1.73 12.32 6.10
CA ILE A 129 -2.24 13.18 7.19
C ILE A 129 -3.65 13.68 6.85
N ALA A 130 -3.88 14.17 5.63
CA ALA A 130 -5.20 14.62 5.19
C ALA A 130 -6.25 13.51 5.26
N TYR A 131 -5.87 12.28 4.91
CA TYR A 131 -6.70 11.09 5.07
C TYR A 131 -7.04 10.84 6.55
N ALA A 132 -6.04 10.87 7.43
CA ALA A 132 -6.25 10.69 8.86
C ALA A 132 -7.19 11.75 9.46
N ILE A 133 -7.08 13.01 9.02
CA ILE A 133 -7.98 14.10 9.41
C ILE A 133 -9.41 13.83 8.93
N ARG A 134 -9.57 13.52 7.64
CA ARG A 134 -10.89 13.26 7.03
C ARG A 134 -11.66 12.15 7.73
N TYR A 135 -10.98 11.05 8.06
CA TYR A 135 -11.60 9.88 8.69
C TYR A 135 -11.45 9.84 10.21
N LYS A 136 -10.96 10.92 10.83
CA LYS A 136 -10.77 11.06 12.29
C LYS A 136 -9.96 9.92 12.89
N LEU A 137 -8.89 9.51 12.20
CA LEU A 137 -8.01 8.44 12.63
C LEU A 137 -6.97 8.95 13.63
N PRO A 138 -6.58 8.16 14.66
CA PRO A 138 -5.80 8.65 15.78
C PRO A 138 -4.33 8.91 15.49
N SER A 139 -3.74 8.29 14.45
CA SER A 139 -2.30 8.42 14.23
C SER A 139 -1.86 8.24 12.78
N VAL A 140 -0.73 8.87 12.43
CA VAL A 140 0.06 8.59 11.23
C VAL A 140 1.46 8.14 11.66
N THR A 141 1.88 6.96 11.20
CA THR A 141 3.20 6.39 11.50
C THR A 141 4.09 6.46 10.27
N LEU A 142 5.21 7.16 10.38
CA LEU A 142 6.24 7.23 9.35
C LEU A 142 7.16 6.01 9.49
N VAL A 143 7.08 5.06 8.56
CA VAL A 143 7.91 3.84 8.61
C VAL A 143 9.12 4.01 7.69
N HIS A 144 10.33 3.77 8.24
CA HIS A 144 11.59 4.05 7.56
C HIS A 144 12.75 3.21 8.10
N LYS A 145 13.85 3.09 7.32
CA LYS A 145 15.12 2.49 7.75
C LYS A 145 16.23 3.56 7.93
N GLY A 146 15.86 4.69 8.50
CA GLY A 146 16.72 5.88 8.61
C GLY A 146 17.93 5.76 9.55
N ASN A 147 17.99 4.71 10.39
CA ASN A 147 19.18 4.41 11.17
C ASN A 147 20.35 3.91 10.31
N ILE A 148 20.07 3.33 9.14
CA ILE A 148 21.04 2.87 8.13
C ILE A 148 21.11 3.87 6.97
N MET A 149 19.99 4.15 6.32
CA MET A 149 19.90 5.06 5.15
C MET A 149 19.53 6.48 5.60
N LYS A 150 20.52 7.18 6.17
CA LYS A 150 20.31 8.45 6.90
C LYS A 150 19.81 9.59 6.01
N PHE A 151 20.28 9.65 4.76
CA PHE A 151 20.01 10.76 3.83
C PHE A 151 18.85 10.50 2.86
N THR A 152 18.30 9.30 2.84
CA THR A 152 17.10 8.93 2.09
C THR A 152 15.96 8.65 3.06
N GLU A 153 15.95 7.48 3.68
CA GLU A 153 14.92 7.06 4.63
C GLU A 153 14.84 7.95 5.89
N GLY A 154 16.00 8.34 6.43
CA GLY A 154 16.06 9.28 7.56
C GLY A 154 15.58 10.68 7.20
N ALA A 155 15.87 11.12 5.98
CA ALA A 155 15.36 12.38 5.45
C ALA A 155 13.83 12.35 5.27
N PHE A 156 13.27 11.27 4.72
CA PHE A 156 11.82 11.05 4.63
C PHE A 156 11.12 11.26 5.99
N ARG A 157 11.66 10.63 7.03
CA ARG A 157 11.16 10.80 8.40
C ARG A 157 11.20 12.27 8.85
N ASN A 158 12.34 12.93 8.67
CA ASN A 158 12.52 14.31 9.13
C ASN A 158 11.60 15.27 8.39
N TRP A 159 11.51 15.16 7.07
CA TRP A 159 10.59 15.95 6.25
C TRP A 159 9.13 15.74 6.63
N GLY A 160 8.77 14.51 7.04
CA GLY A 160 7.43 14.22 7.53
C GLY A 160 7.07 14.97 8.83
N TYR A 161 8.00 15.04 9.78
CA TYR A 161 7.80 15.82 10.99
C TYR A 161 7.77 17.33 10.70
N GLU A 162 8.69 17.83 9.86
CA GLU A 162 8.73 19.24 9.45
C GLU A 162 7.43 19.64 8.73
N LEU A 163 6.91 18.78 7.85
CA LEU A 163 5.63 18.99 7.17
C LEU A 163 4.47 19.09 8.16
N ALA A 164 4.38 18.12 9.09
CA ALA A 164 3.31 18.08 10.08
C ALA A 164 3.30 19.32 10.97
N GLU A 165 4.46 19.80 11.36
CA GLU A 165 4.61 21.03 12.14
C GLU A 165 4.24 22.28 11.32
N ARG A 166 4.71 22.36 10.09
CA ARG A 166 4.51 23.52 9.20
C ARG A 166 3.05 23.67 8.73
N GLU A 167 2.39 22.56 8.36
CA GLU A 167 1.11 22.60 7.66
C GLU A 167 -0.07 22.12 8.52
N PHE A 168 0.16 21.31 9.56
CA PHE A 168 -0.89 20.62 10.32
C PHE A 168 -0.77 20.79 11.84
N SER A 169 -0.05 21.79 12.34
CA SER A 169 0.18 22.01 13.78
C SER A 169 -1.12 22.18 14.60
N ALA A 170 -2.20 22.64 13.95
CA ALA A 170 -3.51 22.75 14.59
C ALA A 170 -4.17 21.36 14.82
N GLN A 171 -3.96 20.39 13.88
CA GLN A 171 -4.61 19.09 13.89
C GLN A 171 -3.69 17.95 14.36
N CYS A 172 -2.37 18.15 14.32
CA CYS A 172 -1.39 17.11 14.61
C CYS A 172 -0.51 17.48 15.82
N ILE A 173 0.05 16.43 16.43
CA ILE A 173 1.03 16.54 17.50
C ILE A 173 2.11 15.46 17.31
N ASN A 174 3.37 15.80 17.56
CA ASN A 174 4.44 14.82 17.61
C ASN A 174 4.31 13.94 18.87
N ALA A 175 4.55 12.62 18.73
CA ALA A 175 4.46 11.68 19.84
C ALA A 175 5.36 12.04 21.03
N LYS A 176 6.54 12.66 20.82
CA LYS A 176 7.40 13.15 21.91
C LYS A 176 6.75 14.31 22.66
N GLN A 177 6.24 15.30 21.94
CA GLN A 177 5.52 16.43 22.54
C GLN A 177 4.27 15.98 23.31
N MET A 178 3.58 14.95 22.81
CA MET A 178 2.44 14.37 23.53
C MET A 178 2.87 13.72 24.84
N ALA A 179 3.98 13.01 24.87
CA ALA A 179 4.52 12.40 26.10
C ALA A 179 4.94 13.43 27.14
N GLU A 180 5.49 14.57 26.71
CA GLU A 180 5.88 15.68 27.55
C GLU A 180 4.69 16.46 28.11
N ASN A 181 3.59 16.57 27.34
CA ASN A 181 2.36 17.28 27.68
C ASN A 181 1.31 16.36 28.33
N SER A 182 1.71 15.34 29.06
CA SER A 182 0.86 14.29 29.65
C SER A 182 -0.29 14.77 30.56
N ALA A 183 -0.38 16.05 30.90
CA ALA A 183 -1.46 16.66 31.67
C ALA A 183 -2.76 16.88 30.87
N ASP A 184 -2.68 16.94 29.52
CA ASP A 184 -3.84 17.19 28.66
C ASP A 184 -4.30 15.90 27.94
N LYS A 185 -5.03 15.05 28.68
CA LYS A 185 -5.63 13.82 28.15
C LYS A 185 -6.78 14.04 27.15
N THR A 186 -7.17 15.28 26.91
CA THR A 186 -8.27 15.67 26.01
C THR A 186 -7.80 16.01 24.60
N ASN A 187 -6.51 15.79 24.30
CA ASN A 187 -5.95 16.18 23.02
C ASN A 187 -6.50 15.30 21.89
N SER A 188 -7.45 15.84 21.12
CA SER A 188 -8.06 15.20 19.95
C SER A 188 -7.16 15.23 18.69
N LYS A 189 -5.91 15.65 18.84
CA LYS A 189 -4.96 15.77 17.72
C LYS A 189 -4.47 14.42 17.25
N ILE A 190 -4.19 14.32 15.94
CA ILE A 190 -3.60 13.16 15.32
C ILE A 190 -2.12 13.04 15.72
N ILE A 191 -1.74 11.87 16.20
CA ILE A 191 -0.36 11.63 16.66
C ILE A 191 0.52 11.28 15.45
N ILE A 192 1.53 12.11 15.19
CA ILE A 192 2.59 11.81 14.23
C ILE A 192 3.72 11.10 14.98
N LYS A 193 4.04 9.89 14.55
CA LYS A 193 5.09 9.06 15.13
C LYS A 193 5.90 8.37 14.04
N ASP A 194 7.06 7.82 14.40
CA ASP A 194 7.89 7.05 13.47
C ASP A 194 8.25 5.67 14.03
N MET A 195 8.63 4.77 13.13
CA MET A 195 9.08 3.43 13.46
C MET A 195 10.11 2.95 12.42
N ILE A 196 11.17 2.30 12.91
CA ILE A 196 12.13 1.61 12.04
C ILE A 196 11.45 0.39 11.43
N THR A 197 11.64 0.16 10.12
CA THR A 197 10.89 -0.81 9.30
C THR A 197 10.90 -2.24 9.87
N ASP A 198 12.05 -2.75 10.29
CA ASP A 198 12.14 -4.10 10.88
C ASP A 198 11.44 -4.19 12.26
N ALA A 199 11.52 -3.14 13.07
CA ALA A 199 10.76 -3.06 14.30
C ALA A 199 9.25 -2.96 14.04
N PHE A 200 8.86 -2.26 12.97
CA PHE A 200 7.45 -2.18 12.55
C PHE A 200 6.90 -3.55 12.14
N PHE A 201 7.65 -4.36 11.38
CA PHE A 201 7.22 -5.72 11.02
C PHE A 201 6.89 -6.58 12.23
N GLN A 202 7.72 -6.49 13.28
CA GLN A 202 7.45 -7.20 14.52
C GLN A 202 6.24 -6.61 15.26
N ASP A 203 6.21 -5.28 15.42
CA ASP A 203 5.22 -4.62 16.28
C ASP A 203 3.80 -4.67 15.68
N ILE A 204 3.63 -4.61 14.36
CA ILE A 204 2.31 -4.73 13.73
C ILE A 204 1.70 -6.13 13.95
N LEU A 205 2.52 -7.18 14.01
CA LEU A 205 2.07 -8.54 14.33
C LEU A 205 1.64 -8.68 15.80
N LEU A 206 2.35 -8.02 16.71
CA LEU A 206 2.12 -8.14 18.15
C LEU A 206 1.07 -7.15 18.65
N ASN A 207 1.03 -5.95 18.08
CA ASN A 207 0.24 -4.81 18.54
C ASN A 207 -0.46 -4.06 17.39
N PRO A 208 -1.24 -4.74 16.53
CA PRO A 208 -1.82 -4.12 15.31
C PRO A 208 -2.69 -2.90 15.60
N ALA A 209 -3.42 -2.87 16.72
CA ALA A 209 -4.27 -1.74 17.11
C ALA A 209 -3.53 -0.42 17.36
N ARG A 210 -2.20 -0.42 17.40
CA ARG A 210 -1.40 0.80 17.56
C ARG A 210 -1.28 1.62 16.27
N TYR A 211 -1.69 1.08 15.14
CA TYR A 211 -1.48 1.67 13.83
C TYR A 211 -2.81 1.96 13.14
N SER A 212 -2.97 3.18 12.61
CA SER A 212 -4.16 3.59 11.86
C SER A 212 -3.80 3.94 10.43
N VAL A 213 -2.88 4.89 10.24
CA VAL A 213 -2.31 5.24 8.94
C VAL A 213 -0.81 5.04 9.00
N VAL A 214 -0.27 4.42 7.98
CA VAL A 214 1.19 4.24 7.77
C VAL A 214 1.58 4.97 6.52
N ALA A 215 2.60 5.84 6.59
CA ALA A 215 3.21 6.46 5.42
C ALA A 215 4.65 5.97 5.29
N THR A 216 5.06 5.52 4.11
CA THR A 216 6.37 4.94 3.90
C THR A 216 6.83 5.04 2.45
N LEU A 217 8.13 4.89 2.22
CA LEU A 217 8.73 4.84 0.89
C LEU A 217 8.31 3.57 0.12
N ASN A 218 8.59 3.56 -1.17
CA ASN A 218 8.03 2.62 -2.13
C ASN A 218 8.31 1.14 -1.78
N LEU A 219 9.57 0.76 -1.60
CA LEU A 219 9.92 -0.63 -1.32
C LEU A 219 9.39 -1.11 0.04
N ASN A 220 9.54 -0.29 1.08
CA ASN A 220 9.00 -0.63 2.40
C ASN A 220 7.48 -0.81 2.34
N GLY A 221 6.77 0.06 1.61
CA GLY A 221 5.33 0.01 1.46
C GLY A 221 4.85 -1.25 0.73
N ASP A 222 5.65 -1.75 -0.22
CA ASP A 222 5.37 -3.03 -0.89
C ASP A 222 5.40 -4.19 0.09
N TYR A 223 6.50 -4.33 0.84
CA TYR A 223 6.64 -5.39 1.83
C TYR A 223 5.61 -5.31 2.96
N ILE A 224 5.39 -4.11 3.49
CA ILE A 224 4.46 -3.90 4.61
C ILE A 224 3.03 -4.25 4.24
N SER A 225 2.59 -3.86 3.04
CA SER A 225 1.22 -4.12 2.61
C SER A 225 0.94 -5.61 2.38
N ASP A 226 1.91 -6.36 1.89
CA ASP A 226 1.77 -7.81 1.69
C ASP A 226 1.77 -8.56 3.03
N LEU A 227 2.60 -8.13 3.99
CA LEU A 227 2.55 -8.64 5.36
C LEU A 227 1.17 -8.38 6.00
N ALA A 228 0.68 -7.15 5.91
CA ALA A 228 -0.61 -6.81 6.50
C ALA A 228 -1.79 -7.50 5.79
N ALA A 229 -1.69 -7.73 4.46
CA ALA A 229 -2.64 -8.55 3.73
C ALA A 229 -2.67 -10.01 4.22
N ALA A 230 -1.50 -10.60 4.49
CA ALA A 230 -1.42 -11.93 5.08
C ALA A 230 -2.10 -12.00 6.46
N MET A 231 -1.94 -10.95 7.27
CA MET A 231 -2.54 -10.88 8.62
C MET A 231 -4.07 -10.89 8.61
N ILE A 232 -4.72 -10.41 7.55
CA ILE A 232 -6.18 -10.40 7.39
C ILE A 232 -6.74 -11.62 6.66
N GLY A 233 -5.89 -12.58 6.28
CA GLY A 233 -6.30 -13.81 5.60
C GLY A 233 -5.74 -14.02 4.20
N GLY A 234 -5.05 -13.03 3.62
CA GLY A 234 -4.34 -13.18 2.35
C GLY A 234 -4.50 -12.02 1.38
N ILE A 235 -3.61 -11.98 0.40
CA ILE A 235 -3.53 -10.90 -0.61
C ILE A 235 -4.79 -10.83 -1.50
N GLY A 236 -5.55 -11.92 -1.61
CA GLY A 236 -6.84 -11.97 -2.30
C GLY A 236 -7.93 -11.09 -1.67
N LEU A 237 -7.70 -10.57 -0.46
CA LEU A 237 -8.60 -9.67 0.27
C LEU A 237 -8.10 -8.22 0.31
N ALA A 238 -6.91 -7.94 -0.22
CA ALA A 238 -6.28 -6.64 -0.12
C ALA A 238 -6.61 -5.76 -1.34
N PRO A 239 -7.37 -4.67 -1.19
CA PRO A 239 -7.60 -3.71 -2.26
C PRO A 239 -6.46 -2.72 -2.39
N GLY A 240 -6.40 -2.02 -3.53
CA GLY A 240 -5.44 -0.97 -3.75
C GLY A 240 -5.94 0.13 -4.68
N ALA A 241 -5.41 1.32 -4.46
CA ALA A 241 -5.58 2.47 -5.34
C ALA A 241 -4.24 3.18 -5.53
N ASN A 242 -4.00 3.67 -6.73
CA ASN A 242 -2.88 4.55 -7.06
C ASN A 242 -3.45 5.91 -7.42
N ILE A 243 -3.13 6.95 -6.66
CA ILE A 243 -3.85 8.23 -6.70
C ILE A 243 -2.86 9.39 -6.83
N ASN A 244 -3.21 10.34 -7.67
CA ASN A 244 -2.66 11.69 -7.64
C ASN A 244 -3.74 12.62 -7.04
N PHE A 245 -3.58 13.00 -5.78
CA PHE A 245 -4.57 13.82 -5.06
C PHE A 245 -4.62 15.29 -5.54
N GLU A 246 -3.63 15.75 -6.32
CA GLU A 246 -3.61 17.09 -6.89
C GLU A 246 -4.45 17.18 -8.17
N THR A 247 -4.35 16.16 -9.03
CA THR A 247 -5.08 16.10 -10.31
C THR A 247 -6.39 15.34 -10.25
N GLY A 248 -6.61 14.56 -9.18
CA GLY A 248 -7.75 13.66 -9.01
C GLY A 248 -7.66 12.37 -9.83
N ARG A 249 -6.54 12.13 -10.54
CA ARG A 249 -6.35 10.88 -11.29
C ARG A 249 -6.15 9.71 -10.34
N ALA A 250 -6.87 8.61 -10.59
CA ALA A 250 -6.82 7.42 -9.78
C ALA A 250 -6.97 6.14 -10.59
N ILE A 251 -6.17 5.12 -10.28
CA ILE A 251 -6.33 3.77 -10.78
C ILE A 251 -6.52 2.84 -9.58
N PHE A 252 -7.67 2.18 -9.55
CA PHE A 252 -8.00 1.16 -8.57
C PHE A 252 -7.61 -0.21 -9.12
N GLU A 253 -6.96 -1.02 -8.31
CA GLU A 253 -6.46 -2.32 -8.75
C GLU A 253 -6.36 -3.32 -7.59
N SER A 254 -6.50 -4.62 -7.91
CA SER A 254 -6.12 -5.66 -6.97
C SER A 254 -4.62 -5.60 -6.66
N THR A 255 -4.25 -5.91 -5.43
CA THR A 255 -2.82 -5.88 -5.01
C THR A 255 -2.06 -7.13 -5.40
N HIS A 256 -2.76 -8.26 -5.62
CA HIS A 256 -2.15 -9.52 -6.05
C HIS A 256 -1.67 -9.49 -7.52
N GLY A 257 -0.77 -10.42 -7.86
CA GLY A 257 -0.29 -10.63 -9.22
C GLY A 257 -1.29 -11.38 -10.13
N THR A 258 -0.84 -11.78 -11.31
CA THR A 258 -1.66 -12.45 -12.34
C THR A 258 -1.92 -13.93 -12.09
N ALA A 259 -1.22 -14.57 -11.15
CA ALA A 259 -1.35 -15.98 -10.79
C ALA A 259 -1.51 -16.92 -12.01
N PRO A 260 -0.51 -17.00 -12.91
CA PRO A 260 -0.63 -17.76 -14.16
C PRO A 260 -0.90 -19.25 -13.94
N ASP A 261 -0.52 -19.78 -12.79
CA ASP A 261 -0.66 -21.20 -12.44
C ASP A 261 -2.12 -21.64 -12.27
N ILE A 262 -3.01 -20.71 -11.96
CA ILE A 262 -4.46 -20.95 -11.80
C ILE A 262 -5.29 -20.34 -12.94
N ALA A 263 -4.64 -19.82 -13.97
CA ALA A 263 -5.34 -19.21 -15.11
C ALA A 263 -6.28 -20.21 -15.79
N GLY A 264 -7.51 -19.81 -16.05
CA GLY A 264 -8.54 -20.64 -16.69
C GLY A 264 -9.21 -21.66 -15.78
N GLN A 265 -8.77 -21.82 -14.52
CA GLN A 265 -9.35 -22.79 -13.58
C GLN A 265 -10.61 -22.28 -12.87
N GLY A 266 -10.92 -20.99 -12.97
CA GLY A 266 -12.11 -20.39 -12.32
C GLY A 266 -12.02 -20.38 -10.79
N THR A 267 -10.83 -20.45 -10.22
CA THR A 267 -10.60 -20.53 -8.75
C THR A 267 -10.08 -19.23 -8.14
N ALA A 268 -9.74 -18.24 -8.96
CA ALA A 268 -9.21 -16.97 -8.48
C ALA A 268 -10.22 -16.22 -7.60
N ASN A 269 -9.71 -15.67 -6.48
CA ASN A 269 -10.52 -14.86 -5.57
C ASN A 269 -10.78 -13.47 -6.16
N PRO A 270 -12.02 -13.06 -6.40
CA PRO A 270 -12.32 -11.73 -6.95
C PRO A 270 -12.41 -10.62 -5.89
N ALA A 271 -12.31 -10.94 -4.59
CA ALA A 271 -12.61 -10.00 -3.50
C ALA A 271 -11.69 -8.79 -3.50
N SER A 272 -10.38 -8.95 -3.76
CA SER A 272 -9.44 -7.83 -3.83
C SER A 272 -9.85 -6.80 -4.90
N LEU A 273 -10.26 -7.25 -6.09
CA LEU A 273 -10.73 -6.36 -7.15
C LEU A 273 -12.08 -5.73 -6.82
N ILE A 274 -12.99 -6.49 -6.22
CA ILE A 274 -14.29 -5.99 -5.76
C ILE A 274 -14.11 -4.90 -4.70
N LEU A 275 -13.24 -5.12 -3.71
CA LEU A 275 -12.91 -4.14 -2.69
C LEU A 275 -12.19 -2.90 -3.28
N SER A 276 -11.39 -3.08 -4.33
CA SER A 276 -10.83 -1.94 -5.08
C SER A 276 -11.94 -1.16 -5.79
N GLY A 277 -12.98 -1.83 -6.28
CA GLY A 277 -14.21 -1.21 -6.76
C GLY A 277 -14.95 -0.44 -5.67
N VAL A 278 -15.02 -0.96 -4.44
CA VAL A 278 -15.59 -0.23 -3.29
C VAL A 278 -14.81 1.06 -3.05
N MET A 279 -13.47 1.01 -3.03
CA MET A 279 -12.64 2.22 -2.92
C MET A 279 -12.90 3.21 -4.05
N MET A 280 -13.10 2.74 -5.27
CA MET A 280 -13.42 3.59 -6.43
C MET A 280 -14.77 4.30 -6.24
N LEU A 281 -15.80 3.58 -5.80
CA LEU A 281 -17.12 4.14 -5.52
C LEU A 281 -17.06 5.21 -4.42
N GLU A 282 -16.33 4.96 -3.32
CA GLU A 282 -16.09 5.95 -2.28
C GLU A 282 -15.34 7.19 -2.80
N TYR A 283 -14.32 6.99 -3.62
CA TYR A 283 -13.55 8.08 -4.22
C TYR A 283 -14.41 8.98 -5.11
N MET A 284 -15.34 8.40 -5.85
CA MET A 284 -16.33 9.11 -6.68
C MET A 284 -17.47 9.77 -5.87
N GLY A 285 -17.51 9.56 -4.56
CA GLY A 285 -18.57 10.08 -3.69
C GLY A 285 -19.84 9.22 -3.65
N TRP A 286 -19.82 8.01 -4.19
CA TRP A 286 -20.93 7.06 -4.19
C TRP A 286 -20.88 6.16 -2.95
N SER A 287 -20.83 6.81 -1.77
CA SER A 287 -20.58 6.14 -0.50
C SER A 287 -21.66 5.12 -0.12
N ASP A 288 -22.90 5.32 -0.52
CA ASP A 288 -23.98 4.37 -0.23
C ASP A 288 -23.79 3.09 -1.04
N ALA A 289 -23.47 3.19 -2.33
CA ALA A 289 -23.16 2.03 -3.17
C ALA A 289 -21.91 1.29 -2.67
N ALA A 290 -20.89 2.01 -2.24
CA ALA A 290 -19.69 1.42 -1.66
C ALA A 290 -19.99 0.63 -0.39
N ARG A 291 -20.74 1.21 0.56
CA ARG A 291 -21.15 0.53 1.80
C ARG A 291 -22.01 -0.69 1.52
N HIS A 292 -22.94 -0.59 0.60
CA HIS A 292 -23.84 -1.69 0.24
C HIS A 292 -23.07 -2.90 -0.32
N LEU A 293 -22.15 -2.65 -1.26
CA LEU A 293 -21.28 -3.68 -1.83
C LEU A 293 -20.37 -4.31 -0.76
N GLN A 294 -19.77 -3.50 0.11
CA GLN A 294 -18.90 -3.98 1.18
C GLN A 294 -19.68 -4.81 2.20
N SER A 295 -20.91 -4.41 2.55
CA SER A 295 -21.77 -5.16 3.48
C SER A 295 -22.18 -6.51 2.93
N ALA A 296 -22.51 -6.58 1.63
CA ALA A 296 -22.84 -7.84 0.97
C ALA A 296 -21.63 -8.80 0.94
N LEU A 297 -20.44 -8.28 0.69
CA LEU A 297 -19.20 -9.08 0.74
C LEU A 297 -18.92 -9.59 2.17
N ALA A 298 -19.07 -8.72 3.17
CA ALA A 298 -18.91 -9.09 4.58
C ALA A 298 -19.89 -10.17 5.03
N SER A 299 -21.15 -10.12 4.58
CA SER A 299 -22.17 -11.13 4.86
C SER A 299 -21.79 -12.51 4.32
N LEU A 300 -21.26 -12.59 3.09
CA LEU A 300 -20.77 -13.85 2.53
C LEU A 300 -19.61 -14.41 3.35
N PHE A 301 -18.65 -13.60 3.75
CA PHE A 301 -17.50 -14.04 4.55
C PHE A 301 -17.93 -14.51 5.94
N ALA A 302 -18.83 -13.79 6.61
CA ALA A 302 -19.38 -14.18 7.90
C ALA A 302 -20.13 -15.53 7.81
N SER A 303 -20.73 -15.83 6.65
CA SER A 303 -21.37 -17.12 6.35
C SER A 303 -20.38 -18.20 5.90
N GLN A 304 -19.07 -17.93 5.96
CA GLN A 304 -17.99 -18.83 5.52
C GLN A 304 -18.16 -19.30 4.05
N VAL A 305 -18.56 -18.40 3.18
CA VAL A 305 -18.67 -18.61 1.74
C VAL A 305 -17.56 -17.85 1.02
N GLY A 306 -16.73 -18.56 0.25
CA GLY A 306 -15.64 -17.93 -0.49
C GLY A 306 -14.82 -18.90 -1.33
N THR A 307 -13.70 -18.43 -1.84
CA THR A 307 -12.82 -19.19 -2.71
C THR A 307 -11.84 -20.07 -1.90
N ILE A 308 -11.23 -21.02 -2.60
CA ILE A 308 -10.39 -22.07 -1.99
C ILE A 308 -9.16 -21.52 -1.26
N ASP A 309 -8.61 -20.37 -1.69
CA ASP A 309 -7.48 -19.71 -1.06
C ASP A 309 -7.77 -19.25 0.37
N ILE A 310 -9.04 -18.91 0.68
CA ILE A 310 -9.47 -18.50 2.01
C ILE A 310 -10.03 -19.69 2.80
N PHE A 311 -10.95 -20.43 2.22
CA PHE A 311 -11.75 -21.42 2.95
C PHE A 311 -11.38 -22.88 2.69
N GLY A 312 -10.37 -23.14 1.83
CA GLY A 312 -10.00 -24.51 1.44
C GLY A 312 -9.64 -25.44 2.58
N ASN A 313 -9.18 -24.89 3.70
CA ASN A 313 -8.81 -25.65 4.91
C ASN A 313 -9.79 -25.44 6.08
N VAL A 314 -10.94 -24.81 5.87
CA VAL A 314 -11.94 -24.55 6.91
C VAL A 314 -13.03 -25.60 6.86
N HIS A 315 -13.13 -26.41 7.91
CA HIS A 315 -14.16 -27.45 7.98
C HIS A 315 -15.56 -26.83 8.02
N GLY A 316 -16.45 -27.29 7.15
CA GLY A 316 -17.82 -26.81 7.06
C GLY A 316 -18.01 -25.54 6.22
N ALA A 317 -16.95 -24.88 5.78
CA ALA A 317 -17.05 -23.73 4.89
C ALA A 317 -17.47 -24.15 3.47
N ARG A 318 -18.16 -23.25 2.78
CA ARG A 318 -18.58 -23.44 1.39
C ARG A 318 -17.55 -22.81 0.44
N CYS A 319 -16.68 -23.65 -0.13
CA CYS A 319 -15.73 -23.23 -1.17
C CYS A 319 -16.44 -23.18 -2.53
N VAL A 320 -16.29 -22.05 -3.23
CA VAL A 320 -16.88 -21.81 -4.55
C VAL A 320 -15.85 -21.25 -5.53
N GLY A 321 -16.08 -21.43 -6.82
CA GLY A 321 -15.26 -20.81 -7.87
C GLY A 321 -15.60 -19.33 -8.06
N THR A 322 -14.74 -18.62 -8.80
CA THR A 322 -14.85 -17.17 -9.07
C THR A 322 -16.24 -16.76 -9.55
N THR A 323 -16.77 -17.47 -10.56
CA THR A 323 -18.07 -17.14 -11.17
C THR A 323 -19.24 -17.36 -10.21
N GLU A 324 -19.21 -18.45 -9.43
CA GLU A 324 -20.25 -18.72 -8.45
C GLU A 324 -20.20 -17.71 -7.29
N PHE A 325 -19.00 -17.35 -6.83
CA PHE A 325 -18.83 -16.31 -5.81
C PHE A 325 -19.50 -15.00 -6.22
N VAL A 326 -19.27 -14.53 -7.46
CA VAL A 326 -19.89 -13.30 -7.99
C VAL A 326 -21.41 -13.44 -8.08
N LYS A 327 -21.94 -14.61 -8.46
CA LYS A 327 -23.41 -14.85 -8.47
C LYS A 327 -24.00 -14.75 -7.07
N LEU A 328 -23.36 -15.36 -6.09
CA LEU A 328 -23.80 -15.30 -4.69
C LEU A 328 -23.73 -13.87 -4.14
N LEU A 329 -22.67 -13.13 -4.47
CA LEU A 329 -22.54 -11.73 -4.09
C LEU A 329 -23.66 -10.87 -4.69
N ASN A 330 -24.01 -11.07 -5.95
CA ASN A 330 -25.13 -10.36 -6.59
C ASN A 330 -26.48 -10.70 -5.90
N THR A 331 -26.68 -11.95 -5.47
CA THR A 331 -27.86 -12.34 -4.70
C THR A 331 -27.89 -11.61 -3.36
N GLU A 332 -26.76 -11.54 -2.68
CA GLU A 332 -26.62 -10.86 -1.39
C GLU A 332 -26.86 -9.36 -1.50
N ILE A 333 -26.29 -8.70 -2.52
CA ILE A 333 -26.55 -7.28 -2.83
C ILE A 333 -28.06 -7.01 -2.97
N ASN A 334 -28.79 -7.87 -3.66
CA ASN A 334 -30.23 -7.69 -3.87
C ASN A 334 -31.08 -8.01 -2.62
N SER A 335 -30.54 -8.74 -1.65
CA SER A 335 -31.23 -9.11 -0.41
C SER A 335 -31.11 -8.06 0.71
N ILE A 336 -30.03 -7.30 0.70
CA ILE A 336 -29.79 -6.25 1.70
C ILE A 336 -30.57 -4.99 1.30
N ALA A 337 -31.47 -4.54 2.16
CA ALA A 337 -32.20 -3.29 1.92
C ALA A 337 -31.24 -2.10 1.85
N ILE A 338 -31.42 -1.24 0.86
CA ILE A 338 -30.72 0.06 0.80
C ILE A 338 -31.37 0.95 1.88
N VAL A 339 -30.63 1.18 2.96
CA VAL A 339 -31.06 2.05 4.08
C VAL A 339 -30.59 3.48 3.82
#